data_ab9ef97712c8fb033bacdea5026db580
#
_entry.id   ab9ef97712c8fb033bacdea5026db580
#
_cell.length_a   1.000
_cell.length_b   1.000
_cell.length_c   1.000
_cell.angle_alpha   90.00
_cell.angle_beta   90.00
_cell.angle_gamma   90.00
#
_symmetry.space_group_name_H-M   'P 1'
#
loop_
_entity.id
_entity.type
_entity.pdbx_description
1 polymer ?
#
loop_
_entity_poly.entity_id
_entity_poly.type
_entity_poly.pdbx_seq_one_letter_code
_entity_poly.pdbx_strand_id
1 'polypeptide(L)'
;LWNWEPGTAPKDLAKKCMEQIVALADIIIGNEEDASDVFGIVSEGSSVESGKINIEGYREVARKLGECFPKSSFIAITLRESYSADHNNWGGMLYEKSTGKAFFAPLNANGDYAPYEIRNIVDRFGGGDSFCAGLIFALSGNEFNAPDKAIRFAVAASCLKHSVKGDYNYTTKDEVVSLMNGSGSGRVKR
;
A
#
# COMPACT_ATOMS: atom_id res chain seq x y z
N LEU A 1 9.68 8.15 -19.36
CA LEU A 1 8.95 9.33 -18.89
C LEU A 1 9.87 10.43 -18.33
N TRP A 2 10.93 10.07 -17.61
CA TRP A 2 11.86 10.99 -16.96
C TRP A 2 13.09 11.30 -17.83
N ASN A 3 12.92 11.76 -19.06
CA ASN A 3 13.99 12.01 -20.01
C ASN A 3 13.91 13.40 -20.71
N TRP A 4 13.24 14.37 -20.06
CA TRP A 4 13.08 15.71 -20.64
C TRP A 4 14.27 16.65 -20.36
N GLU A 5 15.19 16.27 -19.48
CA GLU A 5 16.40 17.04 -19.15
C GLU A 5 17.62 16.35 -19.81
N PRO A 6 18.15 16.89 -20.93
CA PRO A 6 19.30 16.31 -21.60
C PRO A 6 20.52 16.22 -20.71
N GLY A 7 21.18 15.07 -20.69
CA GLY A 7 22.40 14.84 -19.89
C GLY A 7 22.15 14.37 -18.46
N THR A 8 20.88 14.33 -18.00
CA THR A 8 20.52 13.79 -16.68
C THR A 8 19.94 12.39 -16.86
N ALA A 9 20.43 11.42 -16.08
CA ALA A 9 19.86 10.08 -16.09
C ALA A 9 18.39 10.09 -15.60
N PRO A 10 17.47 9.31 -16.21
CA PRO A 10 16.07 9.32 -15.86
C PRO A 10 15.78 9.10 -14.37
N LYS A 11 16.52 8.20 -13.70
CA LYS A 11 16.36 7.95 -12.26
C LYS A 11 16.77 9.16 -11.40
N ASP A 12 17.86 9.85 -11.77
CA ASP A 12 18.34 11.03 -11.05
C ASP A 12 17.35 12.18 -11.19
N LEU A 13 16.77 12.34 -12.39
CA LEU A 13 15.75 13.35 -12.62
C LEU A 13 14.46 13.04 -11.83
N ALA A 14 14.02 11.78 -11.80
CA ALA A 14 12.89 11.35 -10.99
C ALA A 14 13.13 11.66 -9.51
N LYS A 15 14.28 11.29 -8.97
CA LYS A 15 14.67 11.57 -7.60
C LYS A 15 14.64 13.08 -7.30
N LYS A 16 15.32 13.88 -8.12
CA LYS A 16 15.39 15.35 -7.97
C LYS A 16 14.00 16.01 -7.92
N CYS A 17 13.08 15.58 -8.77
CA CYS A 17 11.72 16.12 -8.81
C CYS A 17 10.85 15.59 -7.66
N MET A 18 10.89 14.30 -7.41
CA MET A 18 10.06 13.68 -6.39
C MET A 18 10.45 14.07 -4.98
N GLU A 19 11.74 14.30 -4.69
CA GLU A 19 12.17 14.82 -3.39
C GLU A 19 11.51 16.16 -3.05
N GLN A 20 11.37 17.05 -4.03
CA GLN A 20 10.72 18.36 -3.82
C GLN A 20 9.20 18.22 -3.61
N ILE A 21 8.54 17.31 -4.33
CA ILE A 21 7.09 17.09 -4.24
C ILE A 21 6.76 16.37 -2.93
N VAL A 22 7.45 15.28 -2.64
CA VAL A 22 7.19 14.43 -1.47
C VAL A 22 7.51 15.15 -0.16
N ALA A 23 8.46 16.09 -0.18
CA ALA A 23 8.74 16.95 0.98
C ALA A 23 7.53 17.79 1.43
N LEU A 24 6.53 17.97 0.58
CA LEU A 24 5.30 18.70 0.87
C LEU A 24 4.13 17.79 1.27
N ALA A 25 4.30 16.48 1.20
CA ALA A 25 3.24 15.51 1.45
C ALA A 25 3.03 15.25 2.95
N ASP A 26 1.78 15.13 3.37
CA ASP A 26 1.41 14.71 4.73
C ASP A 26 1.35 13.18 4.86
N ILE A 27 1.08 12.47 3.76
CA ILE A 27 1.04 11.03 3.66
C ILE A 27 1.82 10.60 2.42
N ILE A 28 2.74 9.65 2.57
CA ILE A 28 3.46 9.01 1.47
C ILE A 28 2.82 7.66 1.22
N ILE A 29 2.40 7.40 -0.02
CA ILE A 29 1.81 6.12 -0.44
C ILE A 29 2.61 5.59 -1.63
N GLY A 30 3.05 4.35 -1.54
CA GLY A 30 3.81 3.71 -2.61
C GLY A 30 3.94 2.21 -2.40
N ASN A 31 4.78 1.59 -3.20
CA ASN A 31 5.23 0.23 -3.01
C ASN A 31 6.74 0.21 -2.72
N GLU A 32 7.31 -0.96 -2.52
CA GLU A 32 8.75 -1.08 -2.24
C GLU A 32 9.64 -0.69 -3.42
N GLU A 33 9.18 -0.95 -4.66
CA GLU A 33 9.90 -0.57 -5.87
C GLU A 33 9.97 0.95 -6.01
N ASP A 34 8.90 1.67 -5.64
CA ASP A 34 8.87 3.14 -5.64
C ASP A 34 9.93 3.71 -4.68
N ALA A 35 10.04 3.15 -3.47
CA ALA A 35 11.04 3.58 -2.49
C ALA A 35 12.47 3.34 -2.97
N SER A 36 12.71 2.17 -3.58
CA SER A 36 14.01 1.79 -4.13
C SER A 36 14.36 2.61 -5.38
N ASP A 37 13.45 2.66 -6.35
CA ASP A 37 13.73 3.24 -7.66
C ASP A 37 13.82 4.77 -7.64
N VAL A 38 12.99 5.42 -6.80
CA VAL A 38 12.94 6.89 -6.73
C VAL A 38 13.94 7.42 -5.71
N PHE A 39 14.02 6.82 -4.52
CA PHE A 39 14.81 7.36 -3.42
C PHE A 39 16.06 6.54 -3.08
N GLY A 40 16.23 5.36 -3.69
CA GLY A 40 17.33 4.44 -3.36
C GLY A 40 17.22 3.83 -1.96
N ILE A 41 16.00 3.83 -1.37
CA ILE A 41 15.75 3.32 -0.03
C ILE A 41 15.38 1.84 -0.15
N VAL A 42 16.28 0.98 0.34
CA VAL A 42 16.09 -0.47 0.40
C VAL A 42 16.19 -0.97 1.82
N SER A 43 15.55 -2.09 2.12
CA SER A 43 15.79 -2.80 3.38
C SER A 43 17.04 -3.69 3.25
N GLU A 44 17.86 -3.75 4.29
CA GLU A 44 18.95 -4.72 4.37
C GLU A 44 18.35 -6.13 4.49
N GLY A 45 18.68 -7.02 3.56
CA GLY A 45 18.23 -8.42 3.57
C GLY A 45 16.90 -8.69 2.90
N SER A 46 16.28 -7.74 2.18
CA SER A 46 15.15 -8.03 1.30
C SER A 46 15.65 -8.61 -0.02
N SER A 47 15.91 -9.90 -0.05
CA SER A 47 15.92 -10.60 -1.33
C SER A 47 14.48 -11.03 -1.63
N VAL A 48 13.92 -10.53 -2.72
CA VAL A 48 12.62 -10.91 -3.29
C VAL A 48 12.59 -12.42 -3.67
N GLU A 49 13.72 -13.10 -3.54
CA GLU A 49 13.93 -14.49 -3.93
C GLU A 49 13.25 -15.55 -3.04
N SER A 50 12.74 -15.18 -1.85
CA SER A 50 12.16 -16.18 -0.94
C SER A 50 10.64 -16.28 -0.94
N GLY A 51 9.91 -15.45 -1.72
CA GLY A 51 8.44 -15.46 -1.79
C GLY A 51 7.71 -15.13 -0.49
N LYS A 52 8.42 -14.74 0.57
CA LYS A 52 7.85 -14.29 1.83
C LYS A 52 8.13 -12.81 2.06
N ILE A 53 7.08 -12.06 2.35
CA ILE A 53 7.18 -10.65 2.72
C ILE A 53 8.03 -10.50 3.98
N ASN A 54 9.11 -9.73 3.87
CA ASN A 54 9.95 -9.38 5.01
C ASN A 54 9.35 -8.19 5.76
N ILE A 55 8.50 -8.45 6.75
CA ILE A 55 7.79 -7.44 7.56
C ILE A 55 8.76 -6.41 8.17
N GLU A 56 9.88 -6.85 8.70
CA GLU A 56 10.87 -5.94 9.30
C GLU A 56 11.54 -5.06 8.26
N GLY A 57 11.81 -5.60 7.07
CA GLY A 57 12.33 -4.82 5.95
C GLY A 57 11.40 -3.68 5.54
N TYR A 58 10.10 -3.93 5.48
CA TYR A 58 9.12 -2.88 5.17
C TYR A 58 9.02 -1.79 6.25
N ARG A 59 9.10 -2.17 7.52
CA ARG A 59 9.18 -1.20 8.63
C ARG A 59 10.38 -0.29 8.49
N GLU A 60 11.53 -0.86 8.16
CA GLU A 60 12.77 -0.11 8.00
C GLU A 60 12.71 0.86 6.82
N VAL A 61 12.15 0.42 5.67
CA VAL A 61 11.92 1.29 4.52
C VAL A 61 10.99 2.46 4.88
N ALA A 62 9.88 2.20 5.56
CA ALA A 62 8.95 3.25 5.98
C ALA A 62 9.57 4.22 6.99
N ARG A 63 10.37 3.71 7.94
CA ARG A 63 11.11 4.55 8.89
C ARG A 63 12.08 5.48 8.16
N LYS A 64 12.89 4.97 7.24
CA LYS A 64 13.83 5.75 6.43
C LYS A 64 13.12 6.80 5.59
N LEU A 65 12.00 6.46 4.94
CA LEU A 65 11.18 7.44 4.22
C LEU A 65 10.67 8.54 5.15
N GLY A 66 10.18 8.18 6.33
CA GLY A 66 9.72 9.15 7.33
C GLY A 66 10.83 10.08 7.84
N GLU A 67 12.06 9.62 7.90
CA GLU A 67 13.23 10.46 8.25
C GLU A 67 13.62 11.39 7.11
N CYS A 68 13.59 10.92 5.86
CA CYS A 68 13.88 11.74 4.68
C CYS A 68 12.82 12.85 4.48
N PHE A 69 11.58 12.61 4.86
CA PHE A 69 10.45 13.52 4.64
C PHE A 69 9.78 13.93 5.95
N PRO A 70 10.35 14.95 6.68
CA PRO A 70 9.90 15.32 8.02
C PRO A 70 8.44 15.75 8.12
N LYS A 71 7.85 16.30 7.05
CA LYS A 71 6.45 16.74 7.04
C LYS A 71 5.47 15.57 7.06
N SER A 72 5.82 14.44 6.49
CA SER A 72 4.92 13.29 6.45
C SER A 72 4.60 12.75 7.85
N SER A 73 3.33 12.51 8.11
CA SER A 73 2.85 11.89 9.36
C SER A 73 2.70 10.39 9.21
N PHE A 74 2.38 9.93 7.99
CA PHE A 74 2.16 8.53 7.66
C PHE A 74 2.91 8.10 6.40
N ILE A 75 3.41 6.89 6.42
CA ILE A 75 3.95 6.20 5.25
C ILE A 75 3.16 4.90 5.06
N ALA A 76 2.50 4.76 3.92
CA ALA A 76 1.72 3.56 3.56
C ALA A 76 2.41 2.82 2.42
N ILE A 77 2.58 1.52 2.57
CA ILE A 77 3.22 0.66 1.57
C ILE A 77 2.26 -0.47 1.24
N THR A 78 1.94 -0.62 -0.06
CA THR A 78 1.20 -1.80 -0.55
C THR A 78 2.14 -3.00 -0.60
N LEU A 79 1.63 -4.14 -0.14
CA LEU A 79 2.36 -5.41 -0.08
C LEU A 79 1.74 -6.38 -1.07
N ARG A 80 2.47 -6.69 -2.14
CA ARG A 80 2.00 -7.56 -3.20
C ARG A 80 2.98 -8.71 -3.44
N GLU A 81 2.47 -9.93 -3.40
CA GLU A 81 3.18 -11.11 -3.88
C GLU A 81 2.47 -11.62 -5.14
N SER A 82 3.17 -11.55 -6.28
CA SER A 82 2.61 -11.96 -7.57
C SER A 82 3.01 -13.39 -7.90
N TYR A 83 2.03 -14.28 -8.04
CA TYR A 83 2.25 -15.68 -8.45
C TYR A 83 2.01 -15.89 -9.94
N SER A 84 1.00 -15.21 -10.49
CA SER A 84 0.67 -15.22 -11.92
C SER A 84 -0.04 -13.93 -12.33
N ALA A 85 -0.44 -13.85 -13.60
CA ALA A 85 -1.20 -12.69 -14.10
C ALA A 85 -2.56 -12.51 -13.42
N ASP A 86 -3.15 -13.55 -12.88
CA ASP A 86 -4.48 -13.60 -12.28
C ASP A 86 -4.49 -14.03 -10.81
N HIS A 87 -3.30 -14.22 -10.19
CA HIS A 87 -3.16 -14.67 -8.81
C HIS A 87 -2.12 -13.84 -8.06
N ASN A 88 -2.57 -13.10 -7.05
CA ASN A 88 -1.73 -12.32 -6.14
C ASN A 88 -2.14 -12.56 -4.68
N ASN A 89 -1.18 -12.43 -3.79
CA ASN A 89 -1.46 -12.03 -2.42
C ASN A 89 -1.44 -10.50 -2.31
N TRP A 90 -2.33 -9.96 -1.49
CA TRP A 90 -2.53 -8.52 -1.36
C TRP A 90 -2.67 -8.10 0.09
N GLY A 91 -1.89 -7.12 0.47
CA GLY A 91 -1.92 -6.52 1.79
C GLY A 91 -1.35 -5.12 1.80
N GLY A 92 -1.12 -4.58 2.98
CA GLY A 92 -0.53 -3.27 3.14
C GLY A 92 -0.02 -3.02 4.55
N MET A 93 0.80 -2.00 4.64
CA MET A 93 1.34 -1.49 5.89
C MET A 93 1.12 0.02 5.99
N LEU A 94 0.81 0.52 7.19
CA LEU A 94 0.80 1.94 7.53
C LEU A 94 1.76 2.18 8.68
N TYR A 95 2.77 2.99 8.45
CA TYR A 95 3.70 3.45 9.47
C TYR A 95 3.27 4.82 9.98
N GLU A 96 3.06 4.93 11.29
CA GLU A 96 2.76 6.18 11.98
C GLU A 96 4.04 6.74 12.58
N LYS A 97 4.49 7.85 12.04
CA LYS A 97 5.78 8.43 12.40
C LYS A 97 5.84 8.93 13.85
N SER A 98 4.74 9.50 14.35
CA SER A 98 4.67 10.06 15.72
C SER A 98 4.89 9.03 16.81
N THR A 99 4.47 7.78 16.57
CA THR A 99 4.60 6.66 17.52
C THR A 99 5.70 5.68 17.16
N GLY A 100 6.23 5.74 15.93
CA GLY A 100 7.17 4.75 15.39
C GLY A 100 6.54 3.37 15.14
N LYS A 101 5.22 3.26 15.16
CA LYS A 101 4.50 1.99 14.99
C LYS A 101 4.15 1.73 13.55
N ALA A 102 4.25 0.46 13.15
CA ALA A 102 3.76 -0.04 11.87
C ALA A 102 2.57 -0.98 12.09
N PHE A 103 1.51 -0.75 11.32
CA PHE A 103 0.27 -1.51 11.34
C PHE A 103 0.14 -2.25 10.01
N PHE A 104 -0.04 -3.57 10.07
CA PHE A 104 -0.16 -4.42 8.89
C PHE A 104 -1.61 -4.87 8.71
N ALA A 105 -2.01 -5.10 7.48
CA ALA A 105 -3.33 -5.64 7.15
C ALA A 105 -3.27 -6.50 5.87
N PRO A 106 -4.14 -7.53 5.79
CA PRO A 106 -5.02 -8.03 6.84
C PRO A 106 -4.27 -8.84 7.90
N LEU A 107 -4.93 -9.09 9.02
CA LEU A 107 -4.42 -9.96 10.08
C LEU A 107 -5.29 -11.21 10.21
N ASN A 108 -4.68 -12.34 10.56
CA ASN A 108 -5.39 -13.56 10.93
C ASN A 108 -5.96 -13.48 12.37
N ALA A 109 -6.63 -14.53 12.81
CA ALA A 109 -7.23 -14.60 14.15
C ALA A 109 -6.21 -14.52 15.31
N ASN A 110 -4.93 -14.83 15.02
CA ASN A 110 -3.85 -14.75 16.00
C ASN A 110 -3.20 -13.37 16.06
N GLY A 111 -3.60 -12.44 15.16
CA GLY A 111 -3.01 -11.12 15.04
C GLY A 111 -1.77 -11.05 14.13
N ASP A 112 -1.42 -12.14 13.43
CA ASP A 112 -0.32 -12.15 12.49
C ASP A 112 -0.77 -11.64 11.12
N TYR A 113 0.16 -11.01 10.39
CA TYR A 113 -0.08 -10.61 9.01
C TYR A 113 -0.39 -11.83 8.13
N ALA A 114 -1.51 -11.77 7.43
CA ALA A 114 -1.97 -12.82 6.52
C ALA A 114 -2.67 -12.17 5.32
N PRO A 115 -1.99 -12.03 4.17
CA PRO A 115 -2.51 -11.30 3.03
C PRO A 115 -3.79 -11.93 2.47
N TYR A 116 -4.63 -11.10 1.84
CA TYR A 116 -5.74 -11.62 1.03
C TYR A 116 -5.19 -12.36 -0.18
N GLU A 117 -5.56 -13.62 -0.33
CA GLU A 117 -5.27 -14.37 -1.54
C GLU A 117 -6.33 -14.03 -2.59
N ILE A 118 -5.92 -13.36 -3.66
CA ILE A 118 -6.79 -12.99 -4.77
C ILE A 118 -6.52 -13.93 -5.94
N ARG A 119 -7.46 -14.81 -6.21
CA ARG A 119 -7.48 -15.69 -7.38
C ARG A 119 -8.48 -15.19 -8.40
N ASN A 120 -8.19 -15.37 -9.68
CA ASN A 120 -9.03 -14.93 -10.79
C ASN A 120 -9.23 -13.41 -10.81
N ILE A 121 -8.11 -12.66 -10.77
CA ILE A 121 -8.13 -11.20 -10.89
C ILE A 121 -8.82 -10.81 -12.20
N VAL A 122 -9.88 -10.00 -12.10
CA VAL A 122 -10.63 -9.49 -13.25
C VAL A 122 -9.89 -8.33 -13.89
N ASP A 123 -9.37 -7.41 -13.06
CA ASP A 123 -8.60 -6.26 -13.52
C ASP A 123 -7.66 -5.76 -12.44
N ARG A 124 -6.45 -5.35 -12.84
CA ARG A 124 -5.42 -4.81 -11.94
C ARG A 124 -5.39 -3.29 -11.89
N PHE A 125 -5.97 -2.63 -12.89
CA PHE A 125 -6.01 -1.18 -12.96
C PHE A 125 -6.83 -0.60 -11.81
N GLY A 126 -6.36 0.51 -11.24
CA GLY A 126 -7.03 1.20 -10.14
C GLY A 126 -6.91 0.52 -8.77
N GLY A 127 -6.13 -0.57 -8.64
CA GLY A 127 -5.87 -1.21 -7.33
C GLY A 127 -5.15 -0.28 -6.37
N GLY A 128 -4.07 0.38 -6.83
CA GLY A 128 -3.35 1.40 -6.05
C GLY A 128 -4.19 2.63 -5.75
N ASP A 129 -4.97 3.12 -6.73
CA ASP A 129 -5.88 4.26 -6.53
C ASP A 129 -6.97 3.95 -5.51
N SER A 130 -7.51 2.73 -5.54
CA SER A 130 -8.49 2.26 -4.54
C SER A 130 -7.88 2.13 -3.13
N PHE A 131 -6.62 1.73 -3.03
CA PHE A 131 -5.89 1.72 -1.76
C PHE A 131 -5.73 3.14 -1.24
N CYS A 132 -5.26 4.06 -2.08
CA CYS A 132 -5.07 5.46 -1.75
C CYS A 132 -6.40 6.11 -1.31
N ALA A 133 -7.46 5.95 -2.10
CA ALA A 133 -8.79 6.48 -1.80
C ALA A 133 -9.34 5.91 -0.48
N GLY A 134 -9.21 4.61 -0.28
CA GLY A 134 -9.64 3.94 0.94
C GLY A 134 -8.89 4.43 2.18
N LEU A 135 -7.58 4.66 2.07
CA LEU A 135 -6.76 5.17 3.16
C LEU A 135 -7.13 6.63 3.51
N ILE A 136 -7.28 7.49 2.49
CA ILE A 136 -7.67 8.89 2.69
C ILE A 136 -9.08 8.96 3.30
N PHE A 137 -10.03 8.19 2.78
CA PHE A 137 -11.40 8.11 3.33
C PHE A 137 -11.38 7.72 4.82
N ALA A 138 -10.62 6.68 5.17
CA ALA A 138 -10.53 6.20 6.54
C ALA A 138 -9.91 7.23 7.48
N LEU A 139 -8.75 7.80 7.11
CA LEU A 139 -8.04 8.78 7.94
C LEU A 139 -8.76 10.13 8.07
N SER A 140 -9.55 10.52 7.05
CA SER A 140 -10.31 11.78 7.07
C SER A 140 -11.64 11.67 7.81
N GLY A 141 -12.12 10.45 8.07
CA GLY A 141 -13.37 10.20 8.79
C GLY A 141 -13.19 10.04 10.29
N ASN A 142 -14.29 9.78 11.01
CA ASN A 142 -14.26 9.53 12.45
C ASN A 142 -14.36 8.04 12.81
N GLU A 143 -14.76 7.19 11.84
CA GLU A 143 -15.10 5.79 12.10
C GLU A 143 -13.87 4.86 12.01
N PHE A 144 -12.97 5.16 11.06
CA PHE A 144 -11.81 4.32 10.74
C PHE A 144 -10.48 5.04 10.86
N ASN A 145 -10.42 6.20 11.55
CA ASN A 145 -9.22 7.05 11.59
C ASN A 145 -8.10 6.52 12.49
N ALA A 146 -8.34 5.50 13.30
CA ALA A 146 -7.27 4.80 13.98
C ALA A 146 -6.38 4.07 12.94
N PRO A 147 -5.03 4.18 13.02
CA PRO A 147 -4.12 3.69 11.98
C PRO A 147 -4.32 2.21 11.62
N ASP A 148 -4.59 1.36 12.61
CA ASP A 148 -4.89 -0.06 12.42
C ASP A 148 -6.18 -0.29 11.62
N LYS A 149 -7.21 0.52 11.86
CA LYS A 149 -8.47 0.47 11.12
C LYS A 149 -8.31 1.04 9.71
N ALA A 150 -7.59 2.14 9.60
CA ALA A 150 -7.38 2.82 8.32
C ALA A 150 -6.67 1.92 7.29
N ILE A 151 -5.60 1.25 7.70
CA ILE A 151 -4.91 0.33 6.81
C ILE A 151 -5.78 -0.89 6.44
N ARG A 152 -6.54 -1.43 7.38
CA ARG A 152 -7.46 -2.55 7.11
C ARG A 152 -8.53 -2.15 6.08
N PHE A 153 -9.10 -0.95 6.21
CA PHE A 153 -10.08 -0.43 5.27
C PHE A 153 -9.47 -0.24 3.87
N ALA A 154 -8.30 0.39 3.78
CA ALA A 154 -7.61 0.64 2.52
C ALA A 154 -7.27 -0.66 1.78
N VAL A 155 -6.73 -1.64 2.48
CA VAL A 155 -6.38 -2.95 1.91
C VAL A 155 -7.63 -3.70 1.45
N ALA A 156 -8.72 -3.68 2.22
CA ALA A 156 -9.97 -4.34 1.86
C ALA A 156 -10.61 -3.69 0.62
N ALA A 157 -10.66 -2.35 0.54
CA ALA A 157 -11.17 -1.63 -0.62
C ALA A 157 -10.39 -1.97 -1.89
N SER A 158 -9.08 -1.97 -1.78
CA SER A 158 -8.17 -2.30 -2.87
C SER A 158 -8.24 -3.78 -3.28
N CYS A 159 -8.40 -4.70 -2.33
CA CYS A 159 -8.62 -6.12 -2.60
C CYS A 159 -9.87 -6.33 -3.44
N LEU A 160 -11.00 -5.73 -3.06
CA LEU A 160 -12.27 -5.82 -3.79
C LEU A 160 -12.17 -5.25 -5.20
N LYS A 161 -11.36 -4.20 -5.41
CA LYS A 161 -11.14 -3.62 -6.73
C LYS A 161 -10.65 -4.63 -7.75
N HIS A 162 -9.85 -5.61 -7.36
CA HIS A 162 -9.35 -6.64 -8.28
C HIS A 162 -10.47 -7.53 -8.88
N SER A 163 -11.67 -7.51 -8.32
CA SER A 163 -12.86 -8.19 -8.85
C SER A 163 -13.73 -7.32 -9.76
N VAL A 164 -13.35 -6.05 -9.96
CA VAL A 164 -14.11 -5.06 -10.73
C VAL A 164 -13.36 -4.73 -12.01
N LYS A 165 -14.03 -4.77 -13.16
CA LYS A 165 -13.46 -4.41 -14.46
C LYS A 165 -13.33 -2.90 -14.59
N GLY A 166 -12.23 -2.45 -15.21
CA GLY A 166 -11.90 -1.04 -15.40
C GLY A 166 -11.16 -0.46 -14.19
N ASP A 167 -10.82 0.80 -14.21
CA ASP A 167 -10.01 1.49 -13.19
C ASP A 167 -10.82 2.01 -11.99
N TYR A 168 -12.14 2.19 -12.15
CA TYR A 168 -13.02 2.63 -11.07
C TYR A 168 -13.36 1.52 -10.09
N ASN A 169 -13.40 1.86 -8.80
CA ASN A 169 -13.90 0.98 -7.76
C ASN A 169 -15.37 1.29 -7.46
N TYR A 170 -16.24 0.31 -7.72
CA TYR A 170 -17.69 0.41 -7.47
C TYR A 170 -18.13 -0.24 -6.16
N THR A 171 -17.17 -0.71 -5.36
CA THR A 171 -17.51 -1.35 -4.09
C THR A 171 -18.03 -0.35 -3.07
N THR A 172 -19.04 -0.76 -2.33
CA THR A 172 -19.64 0.06 -1.30
C THR A 172 -18.84 -0.01 0.00
N LYS A 173 -19.03 0.98 0.88
CA LYS A 173 -18.46 0.96 2.24
C LYS A 173 -18.80 -0.33 2.99
N ASP A 174 -20.05 -0.80 2.89
CA ASP A 174 -20.50 -1.99 3.62
C ASP A 174 -19.81 -3.27 3.13
N GLU A 175 -19.54 -3.39 1.83
CA GLU A 175 -18.76 -4.49 1.27
C GLU A 175 -17.32 -4.46 1.77
N VAL A 176 -16.70 -3.28 1.80
CA VAL A 176 -15.33 -3.10 2.33
C VAL A 176 -15.28 -3.48 3.81
N VAL A 177 -16.22 -3.01 4.62
CA VAL A 177 -16.32 -3.34 6.05
C VAL A 177 -16.57 -4.83 6.27
N SER A 178 -17.41 -5.45 5.43
CA SER A 178 -17.66 -6.89 5.47
C SER A 178 -16.38 -7.69 5.26
N LEU A 179 -15.59 -7.35 4.24
CA LEU A 179 -14.30 -8.00 4.00
C LEU A 179 -13.31 -7.73 5.14
N MET A 180 -13.19 -6.47 5.59
CA MET A 180 -12.31 -6.06 6.67
C MET A 180 -12.56 -6.83 7.97
N ASN A 181 -13.82 -7.21 8.25
CA ASN A 181 -14.23 -7.95 9.44
C ASN A 181 -14.21 -9.48 9.28
N GLY A 182 -13.60 -9.98 8.21
CA GLY A 182 -13.42 -11.41 8.01
C GLY A 182 -14.66 -12.19 7.58
N SER A 183 -15.78 -11.51 7.28
CA SER A 183 -16.95 -12.16 6.66
C SER A 183 -16.72 -12.47 5.16
N GLY A 184 -15.45 -12.57 4.79
CA GLY A 184 -14.97 -12.76 3.44
C GLY A 184 -15.19 -14.17 2.91
N SER A 185 -16.43 -14.49 2.54
CA SER A 185 -16.65 -15.56 1.55
C SER A 185 -16.28 -15.09 0.13
N GLY A 186 -15.67 -13.91 -0.05
CA GLY A 186 -15.36 -13.34 -1.37
C GLY A 186 -16.57 -13.10 -2.27
N ARG A 187 -17.77 -13.30 -1.77
CA ARG A 187 -19.02 -13.10 -2.51
C ARG A 187 -19.55 -11.69 -2.20
N VAL A 188 -19.48 -10.84 -3.20
CA VAL A 188 -20.27 -9.60 -3.23
C VAL A 188 -21.72 -9.99 -3.03
N LYS A 189 -22.34 -9.59 -1.93
CA LYS A 189 -23.79 -9.69 -1.77
C LYS A 189 -24.42 -8.65 -2.71
N ARG A 190 -24.91 -9.12 -3.83
CA ARG A 190 -25.77 -8.32 -4.73
C ARG A 190 -27.20 -8.35 -4.23
#